data_d8c52c324511faa0dbb94261e979ccf6
#
_entry.id   d8c52c324511faa0dbb94261e979ccf6
#
_cell.length_a   1.000
_cell.length_b   1.000
_cell.length_c   1.000
_cell.angle_alpha   90.00
_cell.angle_beta   90.00
_cell.angle_gamma   90.00
#
_symmetry.space_group_name_H-M   'P 1'
#
loop_
_entity.id
_entity.type
_entity.pdbx_description
1 polymer ?
#
loop_
_entity_poly.entity_id
_entity_poly.type
_entity_poly.pdbx_seq_one_letter_code
_entity_poly.pdbx_strand_id
1 'polypeptide(L)'
;MNILQKIKTEISNDKFYQDHFSNDGFRFVAWYVRRVLLQSPQATKMCVVDGSNDKKIDALVIDDDNRNIIIVQGKFFEFGSIDSGPLQEILSAWVRIQDLHSLQTDGNDKLKERIEALRQALDDEYDITFELLTTGKLTPAAESDLKVFSEKLEQSKDFNANIILVDSEVIETRLTDAESKELPAINHTVQIEKDKVMTFDIKGTRSVIVALPLSECLKFPGIADQRLFRKNVRQSLGWNTINKKIKQSIKSDRPQDFFFSHNGITAICKEFKLDSEKATLQCFDLNVVNGCQSLTTIYKCSEDVRRIDKDSSFILFRFYEIPQKDLADKISINTNSQTAVKPRDLKSNDRIVLSLKRAYEAMYPDGLFINQRGMEIPGDKDKSKAVDVAD
;
A
#
# COMPACT_ATOMS: atom_id res chain seq x y z
N MET A 1 -5.70 -24.91 1.07
CA MET A 1 -7.02 -24.66 0.46
C MET A 1 -6.85 -23.43 -0.39
N ASN A 2 -7.20 -23.45 -1.67
CA ASN A 2 -7.06 -22.26 -2.50
C ASN A 2 -8.15 -21.23 -2.13
N ILE A 3 -7.97 -19.98 -2.51
CA ILE A 3 -8.88 -18.87 -2.12
C ILE A 3 -10.31 -19.12 -2.58
N LEU A 4 -10.52 -19.68 -3.78
CA LEU A 4 -11.85 -19.98 -4.29
C LEU A 4 -12.60 -20.99 -3.41
N GLN A 5 -11.93 -22.07 -2.98
CA GLN A 5 -12.53 -23.05 -2.07
C GLN A 5 -12.83 -22.47 -0.70
N LYS A 6 -11.95 -21.57 -0.19
CA LYS A 6 -12.19 -20.85 1.06
C LYS A 6 -13.45 -20.00 0.97
N ILE A 7 -13.57 -19.18 -0.08
CA ILE A 7 -14.75 -18.34 -0.32
C ILE A 7 -16.01 -19.19 -0.39
N LYS A 8 -16.04 -20.26 -1.22
CA LYS A 8 -17.18 -21.16 -1.34
C LYS A 8 -17.60 -21.76 -0.01
N THR A 9 -16.64 -22.24 0.75
CA THR A 9 -16.89 -22.85 2.06
C THR A 9 -17.50 -21.82 3.02
N GLU A 10 -16.95 -20.61 3.09
CA GLU A 10 -17.43 -19.57 3.99
C GLU A 10 -18.83 -19.08 3.60
N ILE A 11 -19.09 -18.78 2.32
CA ILE A 11 -20.42 -18.31 1.87
C ILE A 11 -21.51 -19.38 1.96
N SER A 12 -21.13 -20.67 1.92
CA SER A 12 -22.08 -21.78 2.04
C SER A 12 -22.38 -22.17 3.48
N ASN A 13 -21.43 -21.98 4.40
CA ASN A 13 -21.56 -22.43 5.79
C ASN A 13 -22.00 -21.33 6.75
N ASP A 14 -21.73 -20.06 6.46
CA ASP A 14 -22.14 -18.96 7.32
C ASP A 14 -23.59 -18.53 7.00
N LYS A 15 -24.48 -18.72 8.00
CA LYS A 15 -25.89 -18.33 7.93
C LYS A 15 -26.09 -16.87 7.55
N PHE A 16 -25.17 -15.99 7.91
CA PHE A 16 -25.26 -14.58 7.55
C PHE A 16 -25.39 -14.40 6.04
N TYR A 17 -24.55 -15.08 5.23
CA TYR A 17 -24.63 -14.97 3.79
C TYR A 17 -25.87 -15.67 3.22
N GLN A 18 -26.22 -16.83 3.78
CA GLN A 18 -27.38 -17.61 3.32
C GLN A 18 -28.71 -16.89 3.55
N ASP A 19 -28.86 -16.26 4.71
CA ASP A 19 -30.12 -15.63 5.12
C ASP A 19 -30.35 -14.25 4.48
N HIS A 20 -29.27 -13.58 4.06
CA HIS A 20 -29.37 -12.19 3.58
C HIS A 20 -29.09 -11.98 2.10
N PHE A 21 -28.50 -12.96 1.40
CA PHE A 21 -28.11 -12.82 -0.02
C PHE A 21 -28.57 -14.03 -0.82
N SER A 22 -29.30 -13.77 -1.92
CA SER A 22 -30.11 -14.77 -2.62
C SER A 22 -29.31 -15.75 -3.48
N ASN A 23 -28.12 -15.35 -3.96
CA ASN A 23 -27.28 -16.17 -4.83
C ASN A 23 -25.79 -16.01 -4.51
N ASP A 24 -24.97 -16.88 -5.08
CA ASP A 24 -23.54 -16.95 -4.78
C ASP A 24 -22.75 -15.72 -5.27
N GLY A 25 -23.20 -15.03 -6.32
CA GLY A 25 -22.63 -13.76 -6.76
C GLY A 25 -22.76 -12.68 -5.68
N PHE A 26 -23.96 -12.50 -5.14
CA PHE A 26 -24.25 -11.54 -4.06
C PHE A 26 -23.54 -11.93 -2.76
N ARG A 27 -23.51 -13.23 -2.44
CA ARG A 27 -22.78 -13.75 -1.28
C ARG A 27 -21.28 -13.50 -1.40
N PHE A 28 -20.72 -13.62 -2.60
CA PHE A 28 -19.33 -13.34 -2.86
C PHE A 28 -18.97 -11.85 -2.64
N VAL A 29 -19.77 -10.94 -3.19
CA VAL A 29 -19.59 -9.50 -2.94
C VAL A 29 -19.73 -9.18 -1.44
N ALA A 30 -20.76 -9.74 -0.78
CA ALA A 30 -20.96 -9.55 0.65
C ALA A 30 -19.79 -10.13 1.48
N TRP A 31 -19.27 -11.28 1.08
CA TRP A 31 -18.09 -11.88 1.70
C TRP A 31 -16.88 -10.97 1.58
N TYR A 32 -16.62 -10.41 0.40
CA TYR A 32 -15.54 -9.48 0.16
C TYR A 32 -15.68 -8.22 1.02
N VAL A 33 -16.85 -7.59 1.02
CA VAL A 33 -17.14 -6.40 1.83
C VAL A 33 -16.93 -6.68 3.32
N ARG A 34 -17.36 -7.85 3.81
CA ARG A 34 -17.24 -8.20 5.23
C ARG A 34 -15.83 -8.63 5.62
N ARG A 35 -15.19 -9.53 4.84
CA ARG A 35 -13.95 -10.21 5.21
C ARG A 35 -12.70 -9.44 4.79
N VAL A 36 -12.77 -8.75 3.66
CA VAL A 36 -11.62 -8.02 3.08
C VAL A 36 -11.69 -6.53 3.38
N LEU A 37 -12.86 -5.90 3.17
CA LEU A 37 -13.07 -4.49 3.50
C LEU A 37 -13.46 -4.28 4.96
N LEU A 38 -13.49 -5.32 5.79
CA LEU A 38 -13.69 -5.32 7.25
C LEU A 38 -14.97 -4.60 7.71
N GLN A 39 -16.03 -4.65 6.89
CA GLN A 39 -17.30 -4.06 7.28
C GLN A 39 -18.04 -4.97 8.28
N SER A 40 -18.69 -4.36 9.27
CA SER A 40 -19.54 -5.12 10.19
C SER A 40 -20.68 -5.83 9.46
N PRO A 41 -21.29 -6.88 10.02
CA PRO A 41 -22.44 -7.54 9.39
C PRO A 41 -23.56 -6.59 9.02
N GLN A 42 -23.85 -5.60 9.87
CA GLN A 42 -24.88 -4.59 9.61
C GLN A 42 -24.47 -3.65 8.46
N ALA A 43 -23.24 -3.14 8.48
CA ALA A 43 -22.71 -2.30 7.42
C ALA A 43 -22.63 -3.07 6.07
N THR A 44 -22.25 -4.35 6.09
CA THR A 44 -22.22 -5.20 4.88
C THR A 44 -23.61 -5.27 4.21
N LYS A 45 -24.68 -5.45 4.99
CA LYS A 45 -26.03 -5.47 4.43
C LYS A 45 -26.46 -4.14 3.79
N MET A 46 -25.97 -3.05 4.34
CA MET A 46 -26.21 -1.70 3.80
C MET A 46 -25.36 -1.40 2.57
N CYS A 47 -24.13 -1.87 2.55
CA CYS A 47 -23.19 -1.61 1.45
C CYS A 47 -23.50 -2.43 0.19
N VAL A 48 -24.01 -3.66 0.34
CA VAL A 48 -24.37 -4.53 -0.80
C VAL A 48 -25.73 -4.11 -1.34
N VAL A 49 -25.72 -3.33 -2.40
CA VAL A 49 -26.90 -2.72 -3.02
C VAL A 49 -27.45 -3.51 -4.21
N ASP A 50 -26.79 -4.63 -4.52
CA ASP A 50 -27.10 -5.51 -5.63
C ASP A 50 -28.58 -5.96 -5.67
N GLY A 51 -29.12 -6.07 -6.88
CA GLY A 51 -30.50 -6.46 -7.17
C GLY A 51 -31.05 -5.78 -8.42
N SER A 52 -32.38 -5.81 -8.59
CA SER A 52 -33.01 -5.08 -9.68
C SER A 52 -32.77 -3.58 -9.53
N ASN A 53 -32.40 -2.90 -10.62
CA ASN A 53 -32.12 -1.46 -10.64
C ASN A 53 -30.94 -1.02 -9.74
N ASP A 54 -29.95 -1.90 -9.50
CA ASP A 54 -28.70 -1.58 -8.82
C ASP A 54 -27.79 -0.61 -9.60
N LYS A 55 -28.17 -0.31 -10.84
CA LYS A 55 -27.44 0.60 -11.76
C LYS A 55 -25.98 0.16 -12.02
N LYS A 56 -25.75 -1.16 -11.95
CA LYS A 56 -24.43 -1.76 -12.14
C LYS A 56 -23.43 -1.45 -11.01
N ILE A 57 -23.96 -1.36 -9.80
CA ILE A 57 -23.21 -1.23 -8.55
C ILE A 57 -23.63 -2.40 -7.67
N ASP A 58 -22.74 -3.36 -7.44
CA ASP A 58 -23.04 -4.50 -6.58
C ASP A 58 -22.82 -4.15 -5.10
N ALA A 59 -21.79 -3.37 -4.82
CA ALA A 59 -21.61 -2.76 -3.49
C ALA A 59 -21.05 -1.35 -3.57
N LEU A 60 -21.46 -0.52 -2.59
CA LEU A 60 -21.00 0.85 -2.39
C LEU A 60 -20.54 0.99 -0.94
N VAL A 61 -19.22 1.14 -0.74
CA VAL A 61 -18.59 1.34 0.58
C VAL A 61 -18.00 2.74 0.64
N ILE A 62 -18.30 3.47 1.71
CA ILE A 62 -17.66 4.74 2.01
C ILE A 62 -16.68 4.48 3.14
N ASP A 63 -15.42 4.64 2.86
CA ASP A 63 -14.30 4.46 3.79
C ASP A 63 -13.84 5.83 4.28
N ASP A 64 -14.42 6.27 5.40
CA ASP A 64 -14.12 7.57 6.00
C ASP A 64 -12.67 7.63 6.53
N ASP A 65 -12.12 6.50 6.98
CA ASP A 65 -10.74 6.42 7.46
C ASP A 65 -9.72 6.77 6.37
N ASN A 66 -9.98 6.34 5.12
CA ASN A 66 -9.09 6.56 3.97
C ASN A 66 -9.64 7.62 2.99
N ARG A 67 -10.77 8.26 3.30
CA ARG A 67 -11.46 9.22 2.43
C ARG A 67 -11.65 8.66 1.02
N ASN A 68 -12.20 7.45 0.92
CA ASN A 68 -12.34 6.73 -0.33
C ASN A 68 -13.75 6.15 -0.49
N ILE A 69 -14.30 6.30 -1.68
CA ILE A 69 -15.56 5.70 -2.13
C ILE A 69 -15.19 4.45 -2.94
N ILE A 70 -15.50 3.27 -2.42
CA ILE A 70 -15.22 2.01 -3.09
C ILE A 70 -16.50 1.48 -3.74
N ILE A 71 -16.47 1.32 -5.06
CA ILE A 71 -17.59 0.82 -5.88
C ILE A 71 -17.18 -0.54 -6.44
N VAL A 72 -17.86 -1.58 -5.99
CA VAL A 72 -17.53 -2.96 -6.33
C VAL A 72 -18.50 -3.49 -7.38
N GLN A 73 -17.95 -4.08 -8.45
CA GLN A 73 -18.66 -4.92 -9.41
C GLN A 73 -18.10 -6.34 -9.31
N GLY A 74 -18.91 -7.30 -8.87
CA GLY A 74 -18.48 -8.65 -8.58
C GLY A 74 -18.84 -9.66 -9.68
N LYS A 75 -17.91 -10.54 -10.01
CA LYS A 75 -18.14 -11.68 -10.93
C LYS A 75 -17.51 -12.94 -10.34
N PHE A 76 -18.37 -13.80 -9.82
CA PHE A 76 -17.96 -15.05 -9.18
C PHE A 76 -17.97 -16.21 -10.17
N PHE A 77 -16.80 -16.74 -10.49
CA PHE A 77 -16.65 -17.87 -11.43
C PHE A 77 -15.89 -19.02 -10.77
N GLU A 78 -16.35 -20.24 -11.05
CA GLU A 78 -15.57 -21.44 -10.72
C GLU A 78 -14.44 -21.69 -11.71
N PHE A 79 -14.75 -21.51 -12.98
CA PHE A 79 -13.85 -21.66 -14.13
C PHE A 79 -14.30 -20.66 -15.19
N GLY A 80 -13.36 -20.07 -15.89
CA GLY A 80 -13.67 -19.26 -17.06
C GLY A 80 -12.90 -17.94 -17.12
N SER A 81 -13.12 -17.26 -18.23
CA SER A 81 -12.60 -15.95 -18.53
C SER A 81 -13.71 -14.91 -18.54
N ILE A 82 -13.36 -13.69 -18.21
CA ILE A 82 -14.23 -12.53 -18.19
C ILE A 82 -13.98 -11.72 -19.44
N ASP A 83 -15.03 -11.43 -20.17
CA ASP A 83 -15.02 -10.51 -21.30
C ASP A 83 -15.11 -9.04 -20.84
N SER A 84 -15.24 -8.11 -21.78
CA SER A 84 -15.35 -6.68 -21.50
C SER A 84 -16.70 -6.24 -20.89
N GLY A 85 -17.69 -7.14 -20.76
CA GLY A 85 -19.01 -6.80 -20.24
C GLY A 85 -19.00 -6.13 -18.87
N PRO A 86 -18.34 -6.72 -17.85
CA PRO A 86 -18.24 -6.10 -16.52
C PRO A 86 -17.55 -4.72 -16.50
N LEU A 87 -16.59 -4.48 -17.39
CA LEU A 87 -15.95 -3.17 -17.54
C LEU A 87 -16.92 -2.13 -18.10
N GLN A 88 -17.78 -2.52 -19.04
CA GLN A 88 -18.85 -1.65 -19.55
C GLN A 88 -19.89 -1.35 -18.46
N GLU A 89 -20.17 -2.32 -17.59
CA GLU A 89 -21.01 -2.12 -16.41
C GLU A 89 -20.41 -1.07 -15.46
N ILE A 90 -19.11 -1.14 -15.16
CA ILE A 90 -18.41 -0.14 -14.34
C ILE A 90 -18.38 1.22 -15.03
N LEU A 91 -18.17 1.28 -16.33
CA LEU A 91 -18.24 2.53 -17.09
C LEU A 91 -19.64 3.18 -17.00
N SER A 92 -20.70 2.36 -17.05
CA SER A 92 -22.06 2.84 -16.85
C SER A 92 -22.28 3.39 -15.43
N ALA A 93 -21.72 2.73 -14.41
CA ALA A 93 -21.75 3.23 -13.03
C ALA A 93 -20.99 4.56 -12.90
N TRP A 94 -19.81 4.68 -13.53
CA TRP A 94 -19.01 5.91 -13.54
C TRP A 94 -19.80 7.11 -14.07
N VAL A 95 -20.49 6.97 -15.20
CA VAL A 95 -21.32 8.03 -15.77
C VAL A 95 -22.42 8.47 -14.79
N ARG A 96 -22.99 7.54 -14.02
CA ARG A 96 -24.05 7.82 -13.05
C ARG A 96 -23.53 8.45 -11.76
N ILE A 97 -22.30 8.15 -11.35
CA ILE A 97 -21.68 8.79 -10.19
C ILE A 97 -21.42 10.28 -10.45
N GLN A 98 -21.15 10.65 -11.69
CA GLN A 98 -20.99 12.06 -12.08
C GLN A 98 -22.33 12.83 -12.05
N ASP A 99 -23.47 12.13 -12.18
CA ASP A 99 -24.81 12.69 -12.05
C ASP A 99 -25.66 11.81 -11.13
N LEU A 100 -25.68 12.14 -9.84
CA LEU A 100 -26.40 11.39 -8.80
C LEU A 100 -27.93 11.41 -9.00
N HIS A 101 -28.47 12.31 -9.83
CA HIS A 101 -29.90 12.41 -10.05
C HIS A 101 -30.48 11.10 -10.60
N SER A 102 -29.79 10.45 -11.53
CA SER A 102 -30.23 9.18 -12.09
C SER A 102 -30.17 8.03 -11.07
N LEU A 103 -29.22 8.06 -10.15
CA LEU A 103 -29.15 7.07 -9.05
C LEU A 103 -30.27 7.28 -8.04
N GLN A 104 -30.62 8.53 -7.76
CA GLN A 104 -31.67 8.90 -6.82
C GLN A 104 -33.08 8.59 -7.34
N THR A 105 -33.32 8.81 -8.63
CA THR A 105 -34.64 8.59 -9.23
C THR A 105 -34.88 7.12 -9.58
N ASP A 106 -33.92 6.49 -10.24
CA ASP A 106 -34.09 5.19 -10.88
C ASP A 106 -33.37 4.03 -10.15
N GLY A 107 -32.56 4.31 -9.11
CA GLY A 107 -31.89 3.32 -8.30
C GLY A 107 -32.87 2.49 -7.47
N ASN A 108 -32.43 1.31 -7.01
CA ASN A 108 -33.19 0.54 -6.03
C ASN A 108 -33.17 1.21 -4.64
N ASP A 109 -34.01 0.74 -3.72
CA ASP A 109 -34.14 1.39 -2.40
C ASP A 109 -32.85 1.39 -1.60
N LYS A 110 -32.08 0.29 -1.64
CA LYS A 110 -30.79 0.19 -0.96
C LYS A 110 -29.77 1.23 -1.48
N LEU A 111 -29.72 1.43 -2.81
CA LEU A 111 -28.86 2.43 -3.41
C LEU A 111 -29.31 3.84 -3.02
N LYS A 112 -30.63 4.11 -3.05
CA LYS A 112 -31.21 5.40 -2.64
C LYS A 112 -30.88 5.76 -1.19
N GLU A 113 -30.89 4.79 -0.28
CA GLU A 113 -30.50 5.00 1.12
C GLU A 113 -29.01 5.41 1.28
N ARG A 114 -28.17 5.09 0.29
CA ARG A 114 -26.73 5.44 0.29
C ARG A 114 -26.40 6.74 -0.42
N ILE A 115 -27.34 7.31 -1.19
CA ILE A 115 -27.07 8.49 -2.04
C ILE A 115 -26.64 9.70 -1.24
N GLU A 116 -27.24 9.94 -0.07
CA GLU A 116 -26.87 11.11 0.74
C GLU A 116 -25.46 11.00 1.29
N ALA A 117 -25.09 9.82 1.78
CA ALA A 117 -23.73 9.56 2.23
C ALA A 117 -22.71 9.62 1.07
N LEU A 118 -23.11 9.14 -0.13
CA LEU A 118 -22.27 9.25 -1.32
C LEU A 118 -22.08 10.70 -1.72
N ARG A 119 -23.15 11.51 -1.71
CA ARG A 119 -23.08 12.95 -2.02
C ARG A 119 -22.14 13.67 -1.06
N GLN A 120 -22.29 13.45 0.24
CA GLN A 120 -21.42 14.03 1.25
C GLN A 120 -19.95 13.66 1.03
N ALA A 121 -19.66 12.39 0.73
CA ALA A 121 -18.29 11.94 0.46
C ALA A 121 -17.71 12.60 -0.81
N LEU A 122 -18.51 12.80 -1.85
CA LEU A 122 -18.09 13.52 -3.07
C LEU A 122 -17.86 15.00 -2.81
N ASP A 123 -18.74 15.65 -2.03
CA ASP A 123 -18.61 17.07 -1.63
C ASP A 123 -17.36 17.27 -0.74
N ASP A 124 -17.00 16.25 0.05
CA ASP A 124 -15.80 16.22 0.88
C ASP A 124 -14.55 15.81 0.09
N GLU A 125 -14.62 15.70 -1.24
CA GLU A 125 -13.50 15.37 -2.13
C GLU A 125 -12.85 14.02 -1.81
N TYR A 126 -13.66 12.96 -1.54
CA TYR A 126 -13.14 11.60 -1.41
C TYR A 126 -12.72 11.05 -2.76
N ASP A 127 -11.64 10.27 -2.78
CA ASP A 127 -11.21 9.52 -3.95
C ASP A 127 -12.25 8.44 -4.31
N ILE A 128 -12.35 8.09 -5.60
CA ILE A 128 -13.26 7.05 -6.08
C ILE A 128 -12.45 5.87 -6.59
N THR A 129 -12.65 4.69 -6.02
CA THR A 129 -12.03 3.45 -6.48
C THR A 129 -13.10 2.50 -7.00
N PHE A 130 -13.06 2.19 -8.28
CA PHE A 130 -13.81 1.09 -8.85
C PHE A 130 -13.04 -0.21 -8.69
N GLU A 131 -13.69 -1.25 -8.20
CA GLU A 131 -13.11 -2.57 -8.04
C GLU A 131 -13.85 -3.58 -8.90
N LEU A 132 -13.19 -4.11 -9.93
CA LEU A 132 -13.64 -5.31 -10.63
C LEU A 132 -13.22 -6.54 -9.82
N LEU A 133 -14.11 -6.99 -8.96
CA LEU A 133 -13.91 -8.13 -8.08
C LEU A 133 -14.23 -9.44 -8.80
N THR A 134 -13.25 -10.33 -8.92
CA THR A 134 -13.46 -11.58 -9.66
C THR A 134 -12.59 -12.74 -9.23
N THR A 135 -13.07 -13.95 -9.41
CA THR A 135 -12.30 -15.19 -9.30
C THR A 135 -11.90 -15.78 -10.68
N GLY A 136 -12.38 -15.17 -11.79
CA GLY A 136 -11.98 -15.52 -13.16
C GLY A 136 -10.77 -14.71 -13.66
N LYS A 137 -10.28 -15.08 -14.85
CA LYS A 137 -9.21 -14.33 -15.54
C LYS A 137 -9.79 -13.45 -16.63
N LEU A 138 -9.23 -12.26 -16.83
CA LEU A 138 -9.62 -11.42 -17.95
C LEU A 138 -9.19 -12.04 -19.29
N THR A 139 -10.01 -11.85 -20.33
CA THR A 139 -9.56 -12.06 -21.71
C THR A 139 -8.58 -10.95 -22.13
N PRO A 140 -7.72 -11.16 -23.14
CA PRO A 140 -6.83 -10.10 -23.64
C PRO A 140 -7.58 -8.83 -24.09
N ALA A 141 -8.81 -8.98 -24.62
CA ALA A 141 -9.65 -7.84 -24.96
C ALA A 141 -10.09 -7.06 -23.72
N ALA A 142 -10.51 -7.75 -22.66
CA ALA A 142 -10.90 -7.12 -21.39
C ALA A 142 -9.70 -6.46 -20.69
N GLU A 143 -8.50 -7.04 -20.78
CA GLU A 143 -7.28 -6.39 -20.25
C GLU A 143 -6.97 -5.07 -20.99
N SER A 144 -7.13 -5.05 -22.31
CA SER A 144 -6.97 -3.85 -23.12
C SER A 144 -8.00 -2.77 -22.74
N ASP A 145 -9.27 -3.16 -22.56
CA ASP A 145 -10.34 -2.25 -22.18
C ASP A 145 -10.15 -1.70 -20.78
N LEU A 146 -9.67 -2.52 -19.85
CA LEU A 146 -9.34 -2.10 -18.48
C LEU A 146 -8.28 -0.99 -18.50
N LYS A 147 -7.22 -1.15 -19.31
CA LYS A 147 -6.17 -0.15 -19.46
C LYS A 147 -6.72 1.17 -20.01
N VAL A 148 -7.51 1.10 -21.08
CA VAL A 148 -8.14 2.29 -21.69
C VAL A 148 -9.06 3.00 -20.69
N PHE A 149 -9.80 2.24 -19.89
CA PHE A 149 -10.69 2.82 -18.88
C PHE A 149 -9.90 3.43 -17.73
N SER A 150 -8.83 2.80 -17.25
CA SER A 150 -7.93 3.38 -16.23
C SER A 150 -7.38 4.74 -16.68
N GLU A 151 -6.86 4.81 -17.92
CA GLU A 151 -6.34 6.05 -18.49
C GLU A 151 -7.41 7.16 -18.58
N LYS A 152 -8.68 6.80 -18.86
CA LYS A 152 -9.80 7.77 -18.87
C LYS A 152 -10.15 8.28 -17.48
N LEU A 153 -10.14 7.42 -16.47
CA LEU A 153 -10.41 7.83 -15.08
C LEU A 153 -9.33 8.79 -14.57
N GLU A 154 -8.05 8.49 -14.84
CA GLU A 154 -6.92 9.33 -14.46
C GLU A 154 -6.94 10.73 -15.12
N GLN A 155 -7.60 10.85 -16.27
CA GLN A 155 -7.77 12.13 -16.98
C GLN A 155 -8.99 12.94 -16.51
N SER A 156 -9.81 12.40 -15.62
CA SER A 156 -10.95 13.12 -15.05
C SER A 156 -10.45 14.35 -14.28
N LYS A 157 -11.14 15.49 -14.49
CA LYS A 157 -10.79 16.75 -13.82
C LYS A 157 -11.64 17.00 -12.57
N ASP A 158 -12.81 16.37 -12.52
CA ASP A 158 -13.81 16.66 -11.51
C ASP A 158 -13.69 15.71 -10.30
N PHE A 159 -13.12 14.52 -10.51
CA PHE A 159 -12.97 13.52 -9.47
C PHE A 159 -11.62 12.81 -9.61
N ASN A 160 -10.97 12.53 -8.49
CA ASN A 160 -9.83 11.63 -8.44
C ASN A 160 -10.37 10.19 -8.42
N ALA A 161 -10.33 9.52 -9.57
CA ALA A 161 -10.92 8.20 -9.74
C ALA A 161 -9.94 7.20 -10.34
N ASN A 162 -10.00 5.95 -9.90
CA ASN A 162 -9.20 4.86 -10.43
C ASN A 162 -10.03 3.57 -10.53
N ILE A 163 -9.50 2.56 -11.23
CA ILE A 163 -10.05 1.21 -11.29
C ILE A 163 -8.98 0.18 -10.96
N ILE A 164 -9.36 -0.83 -10.17
CA ILE A 164 -8.51 -1.92 -9.72
C ILE A 164 -9.14 -3.25 -10.10
N LEU A 165 -8.35 -4.13 -10.74
CA LEU A 165 -8.72 -5.54 -10.86
C LEU A 165 -8.41 -6.23 -9.54
N VAL A 166 -9.44 -6.78 -8.90
CA VAL A 166 -9.35 -7.55 -7.65
C VAL A 166 -9.58 -9.02 -8.00
N ASP A 167 -8.55 -9.65 -8.52
CA ASP A 167 -8.54 -11.08 -8.86
C ASP A 167 -8.24 -11.96 -7.65
N SER A 168 -8.16 -13.26 -7.87
CA SER A 168 -7.93 -14.25 -6.80
C SER A 168 -6.63 -14.01 -6.02
N GLU A 169 -5.57 -13.51 -6.67
CA GLU A 169 -4.27 -13.24 -6.03
C GLU A 169 -4.37 -11.97 -5.15
N VAL A 170 -5.02 -10.93 -5.67
CA VAL A 170 -5.29 -9.69 -4.91
C VAL A 170 -6.23 -9.96 -3.74
N ILE A 171 -7.28 -10.78 -3.94
CA ILE A 171 -8.19 -11.20 -2.86
C ILE A 171 -7.42 -11.91 -1.75
N GLU A 172 -6.58 -12.90 -2.08
CA GLU A 172 -5.79 -13.66 -1.10
C GLU A 172 -4.86 -12.75 -0.30
N THR A 173 -4.18 -11.83 -0.98
CA THR A 173 -3.30 -10.84 -0.35
C THR A 173 -4.07 -9.94 0.61
N ARG A 174 -5.16 -9.33 0.15
CA ARG A 174 -5.99 -8.42 0.96
C ARG A 174 -6.66 -9.12 2.12
N LEU A 175 -7.10 -10.37 1.94
CA LEU A 175 -7.67 -11.18 3.02
C LEU A 175 -6.63 -11.47 4.11
N THR A 176 -5.41 -11.81 3.72
CA THR A 176 -4.30 -12.02 4.66
C THR A 176 -4.03 -10.75 5.47
N ASP A 177 -4.04 -9.59 4.82
CA ASP A 177 -3.88 -8.29 5.48
C ASP A 177 -5.05 -8.00 6.43
N ALA A 178 -6.28 -8.29 6.01
CA ALA A 178 -7.47 -8.11 6.84
C ALA A 178 -7.46 -9.02 8.08
N GLU A 179 -7.16 -10.30 7.90
CA GLU A 179 -7.01 -11.27 9.00
C GLU A 179 -5.88 -10.87 9.96
N SER A 180 -4.81 -10.27 9.45
CA SER A 180 -3.72 -9.76 10.29
C SER A 180 -4.14 -8.59 11.19
N LYS A 181 -5.11 -7.76 10.76
CA LYS A 181 -5.66 -6.66 11.57
C LYS A 181 -6.53 -7.12 12.72
N GLU A 182 -7.14 -8.30 12.61
CA GLU A 182 -7.95 -8.93 13.69
C GLU A 182 -7.08 -9.62 14.75
N LEU A 183 -5.78 -9.84 14.49
CA LEU A 183 -4.87 -10.48 15.43
C LEU A 183 -4.48 -9.55 16.57
N PRO A 184 -4.12 -10.12 17.74
CA PRO A 184 -3.71 -9.32 18.90
C PRO A 184 -2.54 -8.39 18.58
N ALA A 185 -2.57 -7.21 19.22
CA ALA A 185 -1.49 -6.23 19.12
C ALA A 185 -0.14 -6.84 19.51
N ILE A 186 0.91 -6.45 18.79
CA ILE A 186 2.27 -6.88 19.09
C ILE A 186 2.86 -6.00 20.19
N ASN A 187 3.22 -6.64 21.31
CA ASN A 187 4.04 -6.01 22.34
C ASN A 187 5.43 -6.64 22.30
N HIS A 188 6.47 -5.83 22.32
CA HIS A 188 7.85 -6.31 22.22
C HIS A 188 8.81 -5.45 23.04
N THR A 189 9.78 -6.11 23.66
CA THR A 189 10.87 -5.43 24.39
C THR A 189 12.16 -5.58 23.59
N VAL A 190 12.68 -4.44 23.14
CA VAL A 190 13.91 -4.34 22.35
C VAL A 190 15.07 -4.09 23.28
N GLN A 191 16.17 -4.86 23.16
CA GLN A 191 17.43 -4.58 23.83
C GLN A 191 18.17 -3.48 23.06
N ILE A 192 18.59 -2.45 23.77
CA ILE A 192 19.29 -1.30 23.17
C ILE A 192 20.67 -1.11 23.82
N GLU A 193 21.53 -0.35 23.16
CA GLU A 193 22.80 0.09 23.72
C GLU A 193 22.67 1.56 24.13
N LYS A 194 23.10 1.90 25.36
CA LYS A 194 22.88 3.22 25.95
C LYS A 194 23.56 4.36 25.18
N ASP A 195 24.65 4.07 24.54
CA ASP A 195 25.45 5.02 23.73
C ASP A 195 24.95 5.15 22.29
N LYS A 196 23.98 4.29 21.87
CA LYS A 196 23.43 4.23 20.51
C LYS A 196 21.94 4.60 20.43
N VAL A 197 21.43 5.34 21.44
CA VAL A 197 20.03 5.76 21.52
C VAL A 197 19.90 7.27 21.68
N MET A 198 18.94 7.85 20.97
CA MET A 198 18.56 9.26 21.07
C MET A 198 17.03 9.34 21.26
N THR A 199 16.60 10.25 22.12
CA THR A 199 15.18 10.48 22.40
C THR A 199 14.78 11.90 22.07
N PHE A 200 13.56 12.07 21.53
CA PHE A 200 13.01 13.37 21.18
C PHE A 200 11.55 13.43 21.65
N ASP A 201 11.13 14.61 22.04
CA ASP A 201 9.71 14.96 22.16
C ASP A 201 9.44 16.17 21.26
N ILE A 202 8.62 15.97 20.25
CA ILE A 202 8.28 17.02 19.29
C ILE A 202 6.78 17.26 19.38
N LYS A 203 6.40 18.34 20.08
CA LYS A 203 5.00 18.75 20.30
C LYS A 203 4.14 17.61 20.86
N GLY A 204 4.65 16.87 21.83
CA GLY A 204 3.96 15.76 22.48
C GLY A 204 4.02 14.43 21.74
N THR A 205 4.73 14.36 20.61
CA THR A 205 5.05 13.09 19.93
C THR A 205 6.42 12.63 20.37
N ARG A 206 6.44 11.60 21.21
CA ARG A 206 7.69 11.01 21.70
C ARG A 206 8.28 10.10 20.62
N SER A 207 9.60 10.15 20.50
CA SER A 207 10.35 9.34 19.54
C SER A 207 11.67 8.86 20.08
N VAL A 208 12.08 7.66 19.65
CA VAL A 208 13.38 7.05 19.93
C VAL A 208 14.03 6.67 18.62
N ILE A 209 15.25 7.12 18.44
CA ILE A 209 16.12 6.71 17.33
C ILE A 209 17.25 5.88 17.92
N VAL A 210 17.47 4.69 17.39
CA VAL A 210 18.45 3.76 17.93
C VAL A 210 19.12 2.96 16.81
N ALA A 211 20.41 2.70 16.93
CA ALA A 211 21.12 1.71 16.13
C ALA A 211 20.97 0.34 16.79
N LEU A 212 20.26 -0.58 16.16
CA LEU A 212 20.07 -1.95 16.67
C LEU A 212 20.99 -2.93 15.94
N PRO A 213 21.63 -3.87 16.68
CA PRO A 213 22.32 -4.99 16.07
C PRO A 213 21.37 -5.79 15.17
N LEU A 214 21.86 -6.29 14.04
CA LEU A 214 21.01 -7.13 13.15
C LEU A 214 20.46 -8.37 13.86
N SER A 215 21.21 -8.89 14.83
CA SER A 215 20.76 -10.02 15.67
C SER A 215 19.54 -9.68 16.52
N GLU A 216 19.37 -8.43 16.96
CA GLU A 216 18.18 -7.99 17.67
C GLU A 216 16.94 -7.96 16.77
N CYS A 217 17.15 -7.63 15.48
CA CYS A 217 16.08 -7.65 14.50
C CYS A 217 15.41 -9.04 14.33
N LEU A 218 16.13 -10.12 14.60
CA LEU A 218 15.60 -11.49 14.52
C LEU A 218 14.58 -11.81 15.61
N LYS A 219 14.57 -11.05 16.70
CA LYS A 219 13.70 -11.26 17.86
C LYS A 219 12.32 -10.60 17.72
N PHE A 220 12.12 -9.74 16.73
CA PHE A 220 10.83 -9.09 16.52
C PHE A 220 9.75 -10.12 16.18
N PRO A 221 8.65 -10.19 16.95
CA PRO A 221 7.55 -11.08 16.65
C PRO A 221 6.74 -10.58 15.45
N GLY A 222 6.07 -11.48 14.76
CA GLY A 222 5.16 -11.11 13.67
C GLY A 222 5.82 -10.79 12.33
N ILE A 223 7.12 -11.10 12.14
CA ILE A 223 7.78 -10.98 10.84
C ILE A 223 7.35 -12.11 9.91
N ALA A 224 7.33 -13.35 10.41
CA ALA A 224 7.04 -14.53 9.60
C ALA A 224 5.59 -14.56 9.08
N ASP A 225 4.65 -14.14 9.90
CA ASP A 225 3.21 -14.08 9.62
C ASP A 225 2.73 -12.68 9.19
N GLN A 226 3.66 -11.77 8.90
CA GLN A 226 3.43 -10.39 8.42
C GLN A 226 2.64 -9.47 9.39
N ARG A 227 2.27 -9.92 10.58
CA ARG A 227 1.51 -9.12 11.57
C ARG A 227 2.20 -7.82 11.96
N LEU A 228 3.53 -7.83 12.02
CA LEU A 228 4.32 -6.64 12.36
C LEU A 228 4.17 -5.52 11.32
N PHE A 229 3.74 -5.85 10.10
CA PHE A 229 3.65 -4.93 8.97
C PHE A 229 2.22 -4.51 8.63
N ARG A 230 1.23 -4.84 9.46
CA ARG A 230 -0.20 -4.63 9.21
C ARG A 230 -0.62 -3.17 8.94
N LYS A 231 0.17 -2.19 9.41
CA LYS A 231 -0.03 -0.76 9.16
C LYS A 231 0.87 -0.22 8.03
N ASN A 232 1.53 -1.08 7.27
CA ASN A 232 2.32 -0.65 6.12
C ASN A 232 1.44 -0.53 4.88
N VAL A 233 1.39 0.65 4.27
CA VAL A 233 0.63 0.91 3.03
C VAL A 233 1.27 0.31 1.77
N ARG A 234 2.53 -0.11 1.83
CA ARG A 234 3.19 -0.84 0.74
C ARG A 234 3.19 -2.33 1.04
N GLN A 235 2.45 -3.09 0.25
CA GLN A 235 2.57 -4.54 0.24
C GLN A 235 3.98 -4.99 -0.11
N SER A 236 4.40 -6.12 0.45
CA SER A 236 5.67 -6.76 0.11
C SER A 236 5.70 -7.07 -1.40
N LEU A 237 6.41 -6.24 -2.14
CA LEU A 237 6.77 -6.54 -3.54
C LEU A 237 7.70 -7.74 -3.51
N GLY A 238 7.24 -8.95 -3.67
CA GLY A 238 7.96 -10.21 -3.74
C GLY A 238 9.51 -10.16 -3.66
N TRP A 239 10.21 -11.24 -3.93
CA TRP A 239 11.68 -11.29 -3.93
C TRP A 239 12.24 -10.49 -5.13
N ASN A 240 12.76 -9.29 -4.89
CA ASN A 240 13.23 -8.35 -5.92
C ASN A 240 14.74 -8.04 -5.78
N THR A 241 15.23 -7.16 -6.67
CA THR A 241 16.64 -6.73 -6.68
C THR A 241 17.10 -6.08 -5.36
N ILE A 242 16.19 -5.43 -4.63
CA ILE A 242 16.49 -4.78 -3.35
C ILE A 242 16.83 -5.85 -2.31
N ASN A 243 16.03 -6.92 -2.22
CA ASN A 243 16.27 -8.03 -1.30
C ASN A 243 17.60 -8.74 -1.58
N LYS A 244 17.98 -8.86 -2.87
CA LYS A 244 19.29 -9.40 -3.27
C LYS A 244 20.44 -8.53 -2.76
N LYS A 245 20.34 -7.20 -2.89
CA LYS A 245 21.35 -6.26 -2.38
C LYS A 245 21.48 -6.32 -0.86
N ILE A 246 20.35 -6.36 -0.13
CA ILE A 246 20.34 -6.49 1.33
C ILE A 246 21.03 -7.80 1.74
N LYS A 247 20.71 -8.92 1.09
CA LYS A 247 21.35 -10.22 1.34
C LYS A 247 22.87 -10.17 1.06
N GLN A 248 23.29 -9.51 -0.01
CA GLN A 248 24.71 -9.33 -0.33
C GLN A 248 25.43 -8.50 0.75
N SER A 249 24.81 -7.42 1.25
CA SER A 249 25.37 -6.60 2.33
C SER A 249 25.52 -7.40 3.64
N ILE A 250 24.56 -8.27 3.97
CA ILE A 250 24.64 -9.15 5.14
C ILE A 250 25.82 -10.15 5.01
N LYS A 251 26.09 -10.64 3.79
CA LYS A 251 27.14 -11.61 3.49
C LYS A 251 28.50 -10.98 3.17
N SER A 252 28.62 -9.66 3.25
CA SER A 252 29.83 -8.94 2.94
C SER A 252 30.93 -9.21 3.98
N ASP A 253 32.18 -9.16 3.55
CA ASP A 253 33.35 -9.19 4.45
C ASP A 253 33.45 -7.94 5.35
N ARG A 254 32.62 -6.94 5.07
CA ARG A 254 32.53 -5.69 5.83
C ARG A 254 31.09 -5.47 6.35
N PRO A 255 30.64 -6.24 7.35
CA PRO A 255 29.26 -6.17 7.85
C PRO A 255 28.90 -4.81 8.44
N GLN A 256 29.88 -4.01 8.90
CA GLN A 256 29.67 -2.64 9.38
C GLN A 256 29.14 -1.69 8.29
N ASP A 257 29.42 -1.94 7.01
CA ASP A 257 28.94 -1.11 5.91
C ASP A 257 27.42 -1.22 5.70
N PHE A 258 26.79 -2.23 6.32
CA PHE A 258 25.35 -2.39 6.32
C PHE A 258 24.64 -1.15 6.85
N PHE A 259 25.11 -0.58 7.95
CA PHE A 259 24.53 0.62 8.57
C PHE A 259 24.43 1.82 7.63
N PHE A 260 25.45 2.01 6.81
CA PHE A 260 25.53 3.14 5.86
C PHE A 260 24.78 2.91 4.55
N SER A 261 24.47 1.65 4.24
CA SER A 261 23.86 1.24 2.97
C SER A 261 22.34 1.15 3.02
N HIS A 262 21.72 1.37 4.19
CA HIS A 262 20.28 1.20 4.40
C HIS A 262 19.63 2.43 5.04
N ASN A 263 18.42 2.76 4.57
CA ASN A 263 17.65 3.91 5.06
C ASN A 263 17.09 3.71 6.49
N GLY A 264 17.29 2.54 7.07
CA GLY A 264 16.75 2.17 8.36
C GLY A 264 15.30 1.72 8.32
N ILE A 265 14.74 1.50 9.50
CA ILE A 265 13.38 0.99 9.71
C ILE A 265 12.61 2.03 10.52
N THR A 266 11.37 2.28 10.15
CA THR A 266 10.45 3.13 10.91
C THR A 266 9.33 2.27 11.50
N ALA A 267 9.17 2.34 12.80
CA ALA A 267 8.14 1.66 13.56
C ALA A 267 7.29 2.68 14.32
N ILE A 268 6.02 2.38 14.45
CA ILE A 268 5.07 3.12 15.28
C ILE A 268 4.54 2.22 16.37
N CYS A 269 4.23 2.78 17.52
CA CYS A 269 3.60 2.09 18.63
C CYS A 269 2.59 3.01 19.33
N LYS A 270 1.62 2.41 20.03
CA LYS A 270 0.65 3.17 20.82
C LYS A 270 1.31 3.87 22.01
N GLU A 271 2.28 3.19 22.62
CA GLU A 271 3.06 3.65 23.77
C GLU A 271 4.41 2.94 23.76
N PHE A 272 5.46 3.62 24.24
CA PHE A 272 6.70 2.94 24.59
C PHE A 272 7.23 3.38 25.96
N LYS A 273 7.99 2.48 26.61
CA LYS A 273 8.71 2.73 27.87
C LYS A 273 10.18 2.47 27.65
N LEU A 274 10.97 3.52 27.81
CA LEU A 274 12.45 3.45 27.77
C LEU A 274 12.96 3.30 29.21
N ASP A 275 13.62 2.18 29.49
CA ASP A 275 14.35 1.93 30.73
C ASP A 275 15.85 2.06 30.46
N SER A 276 16.40 3.21 30.82
CA SER A 276 17.83 3.50 30.62
C SER A 276 18.74 2.67 31.53
N GLU A 277 18.25 2.18 32.68
CA GLU A 277 19.04 1.33 33.57
C GLU A 277 19.20 -0.08 33.00
N LYS A 278 18.11 -0.67 32.55
CA LYS A 278 18.09 -2.01 31.94
C LYS A 278 18.48 -2.01 30.46
N ALA A 279 18.67 -0.83 29.87
CA ALA A 279 18.92 -0.67 28.44
C ALA A 279 17.87 -1.37 27.56
N THR A 280 16.58 -1.11 27.84
CA THR A 280 15.46 -1.71 27.12
C THR A 280 14.45 -0.67 26.66
N LEU A 281 13.86 -0.93 25.50
CA LEU A 281 12.73 -0.18 24.96
C LEU A 281 11.53 -1.15 24.85
N GLN A 282 10.51 -0.97 25.70
CA GLN A 282 9.29 -1.75 25.66
C GLN A 282 8.26 -1.02 24.82
N CYS A 283 7.81 -1.65 23.73
CA CYS A 283 6.84 -1.11 22.78
C CYS A 283 5.50 -1.85 22.89
N PHE A 284 4.39 -1.10 22.88
CA PHE A 284 3.02 -1.61 22.91
C PHE A 284 2.31 -1.27 21.60
N ASP A 285 1.58 -2.22 21.02
CA ASP A 285 0.96 -2.16 19.68
C ASP A 285 1.96 -1.72 18.61
N LEU A 286 3.09 -2.44 18.56
CA LEU A 286 4.20 -2.18 17.65
C LEU A 286 3.83 -2.57 16.22
N ASN A 287 4.10 -1.67 15.29
CA ASN A 287 3.93 -1.88 13.85
C ASN A 287 5.10 -1.25 13.10
N VAL A 288 5.64 -1.95 12.10
CA VAL A 288 6.67 -1.43 11.22
C VAL A 288 6.00 -0.87 9.96
N VAL A 289 6.18 0.42 9.70
CA VAL A 289 5.53 1.14 8.60
C VAL A 289 6.47 1.47 7.43
N ASN A 290 7.78 1.36 7.65
CA ASN A 290 8.79 1.48 6.60
C ASN A 290 9.97 0.56 6.89
N GLY A 291 10.64 0.03 5.86
CA GLY A 291 11.76 -0.91 6.00
C GLY A 291 11.34 -2.38 6.15
N CYS A 292 10.07 -2.73 5.81
CA CYS A 292 9.55 -4.10 5.92
C CYS A 292 10.36 -5.10 5.09
N GLN A 293 10.79 -4.71 3.87
CA GLN A 293 11.65 -5.56 3.03
C GLN A 293 13.00 -5.81 3.69
N SER A 294 13.60 -4.79 4.32
CA SER A 294 14.88 -4.94 5.05
C SER A 294 14.73 -5.90 6.20
N LEU A 295 13.70 -5.70 7.05
CA LEU A 295 13.48 -6.56 8.22
C LEU A 295 13.14 -7.99 7.82
N THR A 296 12.29 -8.19 6.81
CA THR A 296 11.95 -9.52 6.27
C THR A 296 13.18 -10.22 5.69
N THR A 297 14.06 -9.48 4.99
CA THR A 297 15.28 -10.07 4.41
C THR A 297 16.31 -10.42 5.49
N ILE A 298 16.50 -9.57 6.49
CA ILE A 298 17.33 -9.86 7.67
C ILE A 298 16.83 -11.16 8.35
N TYR A 299 15.52 -11.27 8.57
CA TYR A 299 14.92 -12.47 9.18
C TYR A 299 15.13 -13.72 8.34
N LYS A 300 14.94 -13.65 7.00
CA LYS A 300 15.21 -14.77 6.07
C LYS A 300 16.69 -15.17 6.00
N CYS A 301 17.62 -14.26 6.32
CA CYS A 301 19.05 -14.49 6.39
C CYS A 301 19.51 -14.79 7.82
N SER A 302 18.64 -15.27 8.70
CA SER A 302 18.90 -15.46 10.13
C SER A 302 20.17 -16.26 10.44
N GLU A 303 20.51 -17.28 9.65
CA GLU A 303 21.75 -18.07 9.82
C GLU A 303 22.99 -17.24 9.55
N ASP A 304 22.98 -16.41 8.50
CA ASP A 304 24.09 -15.52 8.17
C ASP A 304 24.24 -14.45 9.25
N VAL A 305 23.12 -13.85 9.68
CA VAL A 305 23.10 -12.80 10.73
C VAL A 305 23.63 -13.31 12.07
N ARG A 306 23.33 -14.56 12.46
CA ARG A 306 23.86 -15.14 13.72
C ARG A 306 25.37 -15.42 13.70
N ARG A 307 25.98 -15.44 12.52
CA ARG A 307 27.46 -15.60 12.36
C ARG A 307 28.18 -14.29 12.43
N ILE A 308 27.47 -13.15 12.26
CA ILE A 308 28.05 -11.81 12.37
C ILE A 308 28.23 -11.49 13.85
N ASP A 309 29.35 -10.90 14.19
CA ASP A 309 29.56 -10.36 15.53
C ASP A 309 28.50 -9.26 15.79
N LYS A 310 27.79 -9.40 16.92
CA LYS A 310 26.67 -8.51 17.28
C LYS A 310 27.05 -7.04 17.31
N ASP A 311 28.31 -6.73 17.60
CA ASP A 311 28.82 -5.37 17.74
C ASP A 311 29.37 -4.81 16.41
N SER A 312 29.27 -5.57 15.31
CA SER A 312 29.85 -5.19 14.02
C SER A 312 28.83 -4.77 12.97
N SER A 313 27.54 -5.10 13.13
CA SER A 313 26.54 -4.75 12.11
C SER A 313 25.23 -4.27 12.73
N PHE A 314 24.83 -3.07 12.36
CA PHE A 314 23.67 -2.37 12.91
C PHE A 314 22.73 -1.92 11.82
N ILE A 315 21.49 -1.62 12.21
CA ILE A 315 20.50 -0.92 11.39
C ILE A 315 19.81 0.17 12.20
N LEU A 316 19.56 1.32 11.59
CA LEU A 316 18.87 2.41 12.23
C LEU A 316 17.38 2.11 12.38
N PHE A 317 16.87 2.21 13.60
CA PHE A 317 15.43 2.19 13.90
C PHE A 317 14.94 3.54 14.38
N ARG A 318 13.74 3.90 13.95
CA ARG A 318 12.97 5.05 14.45
C ARG A 318 11.67 4.53 15.02
N PHE A 319 11.47 4.72 16.33
CA PHE A 319 10.22 4.37 17.02
C PHE A 319 9.47 5.67 17.31
N TYR A 320 8.22 5.75 16.90
CA TYR A 320 7.34 6.87 17.18
C TYR A 320 6.17 6.41 18.04
N GLU A 321 5.92 7.14 19.13
CA GLU A 321 4.75 6.93 19.98
C GLU A 321 3.59 7.72 19.41
N ILE A 322 2.61 7.02 18.87
CA ILE A 322 1.48 7.61 18.15
C ILE A 322 0.20 7.01 18.70
N PRO A 323 -0.40 7.65 19.73
CA PRO A 323 -1.64 7.17 20.31
C PRO A 323 -2.85 7.37 19.38
N GLN A 324 -2.75 8.29 18.39
CA GLN A 324 -3.84 8.62 17.47
C GLN A 324 -3.65 7.92 16.10
N LYS A 325 -4.71 7.29 15.59
CA LYS A 325 -4.70 6.52 14.35
C LYS A 325 -4.33 7.39 13.13
N ASP A 326 -4.92 8.56 13.00
CA ASP A 326 -4.76 9.46 11.84
C ASP A 326 -3.31 9.88 11.58
N LEU A 327 -2.53 10.11 12.64
CA LEU A 327 -1.12 10.46 12.51
C LEU A 327 -0.27 9.25 12.11
N ALA A 328 -0.64 8.04 12.55
CA ALA A 328 0.02 6.80 12.18
C ALA A 328 -0.08 6.55 10.68
N ASP A 329 -1.26 6.75 10.10
CA ASP A 329 -1.52 6.55 8.68
C ASP A 329 -0.78 7.61 7.84
N LYS A 330 -0.78 8.88 8.25
CA LYS A 330 0.01 9.94 7.60
C LYS A 330 1.52 9.65 7.61
N ILE A 331 2.06 9.15 8.71
CA ILE A 331 3.49 8.78 8.78
C ILE A 331 3.77 7.60 7.84
N SER A 332 2.91 6.59 7.83
CA SER A 332 3.04 5.45 6.93
C SER A 332 3.04 5.89 5.46
N ILE A 333 2.10 6.73 5.05
CA ILE A 333 2.01 7.28 3.69
C ILE A 333 3.26 8.11 3.37
N ASN A 334 3.62 9.08 4.20
CA ASN A 334 4.72 10.00 3.92
C ASN A 334 6.08 9.32 3.90
N THR A 335 6.32 8.32 4.77
CA THR A 335 7.59 7.58 4.77
C THR A 335 7.71 6.63 3.60
N ASN A 336 6.60 6.20 3.01
CA ASN A 336 6.56 5.33 1.84
C ASN A 336 6.42 6.08 0.50
N SER A 337 5.98 7.34 0.50
CA SER A 337 5.82 8.17 -0.71
C SER A 337 7.11 8.84 -1.19
N GLN A 338 8.26 8.55 -0.55
CA GLN A 338 9.56 8.98 -1.08
C GLN A 338 9.73 8.44 -2.50
N THR A 339 9.92 9.35 -3.44
CA THR A 339 10.07 9.02 -4.87
C THR A 339 11.16 7.99 -5.05
N ALA A 340 10.86 6.87 -5.71
CA ALA A 340 11.87 5.86 -6.00
C ALA A 340 13.00 6.49 -6.83
N VAL A 341 14.23 6.42 -6.33
CA VAL A 341 15.43 6.83 -7.07
C VAL A 341 15.54 5.93 -8.30
N LYS A 342 15.41 6.50 -9.49
CA LYS A 342 15.57 5.73 -10.73
C LYS A 342 17.07 5.44 -10.98
N PRO A 343 17.42 4.36 -11.72
CA PRO A 343 18.80 4.05 -12.06
C PRO A 343 19.56 5.22 -12.71
N ARG A 344 18.87 6.08 -13.48
CA ARG A 344 19.45 7.28 -14.09
C ARG A 344 19.88 8.33 -13.04
N ASP A 345 19.12 8.46 -11.93
CA ASP A 345 19.42 9.42 -10.87
C ASP A 345 20.73 9.06 -10.14
N LEU A 346 21.05 7.76 -10.09
CA LEU A 346 22.32 7.24 -9.55
C LEU A 346 23.52 7.52 -10.47
N LYS A 347 23.27 7.69 -11.76
CA LYS A 347 24.30 8.00 -12.75
C LYS A 347 24.55 9.51 -12.93
N SER A 348 23.74 10.36 -12.33
CA SER A 348 23.84 11.82 -12.49
C SER A 348 25.24 12.38 -12.17
N ASN A 349 25.99 11.74 -11.30
CA ASN A 349 27.35 12.10 -10.89
C ASN A 349 28.44 11.17 -11.49
N ASP A 350 28.07 10.31 -12.44
CA ASP A 350 29.03 9.48 -13.17
C ASP A 350 29.98 10.35 -13.97
N ARG A 351 31.27 9.99 -13.99
CA ARG A 351 32.32 10.73 -14.72
C ARG A 351 32.02 10.90 -16.20
N ILE A 352 31.40 9.86 -16.84
CA ILE A 352 31.01 9.88 -18.24
C ILE A 352 29.90 10.89 -18.46
N VAL A 353 28.85 10.87 -17.62
CA VAL A 353 27.71 11.79 -17.70
C VAL A 353 28.17 13.24 -17.48
N LEU A 354 29.02 13.49 -16.50
CA LEU A 354 29.59 14.83 -16.26
C LEU A 354 30.50 15.30 -17.39
N SER A 355 31.21 14.39 -18.03
CA SER A 355 32.04 14.70 -19.21
C SER A 355 31.18 15.04 -20.42
N LEU A 356 30.10 14.28 -20.66
CA LEU A 356 29.12 14.57 -21.70
C LEU A 356 28.43 15.91 -21.51
N LYS A 357 28.05 16.22 -20.26
CA LYS A 357 27.49 17.52 -19.88
C LYS A 357 28.42 18.66 -20.26
N ARG A 358 29.70 18.58 -19.86
CA ARG A 358 30.70 19.62 -20.18
C ARG A 358 30.90 19.77 -21.67
N ALA A 359 30.97 18.67 -22.41
CA ALA A 359 31.13 18.68 -23.85
C ALA A 359 29.91 19.31 -24.55
N TYR A 360 28.70 18.94 -24.11
CA TYR A 360 27.47 19.48 -24.66
C TYR A 360 27.34 21.00 -24.42
N GLU A 361 27.53 21.44 -23.19
CA GLU A 361 27.43 22.85 -22.82
C GLU A 361 28.55 23.72 -23.43
N ALA A 362 29.70 23.14 -23.73
CA ALA A 362 30.75 23.81 -24.51
C ALA A 362 30.38 23.96 -25.97
N MET A 363 29.70 22.98 -26.57
CA MET A 363 29.25 23.00 -27.97
C MET A 363 28.03 23.89 -28.18
N TYR A 364 27.13 23.94 -27.15
CA TYR A 364 25.89 24.72 -27.16
C TYR A 364 25.86 25.60 -25.92
N PRO A 365 26.45 26.83 -25.93
CA PRO A 365 26.53 27.69 -24.76
C PRO A 365 25.18 28.12 -24.21
N ASP A 366 24.14 28.19 -25.03
CA ASP A 366 22.74 28.47 -24.71
C ASP A 366 21.91 27.19 -24.42
N GLY A 367 22.48 25.99 -24.62
CA GLY A 367 21.87 24.69 -24.29
C GLY A 367 22.01 24.32 -22.83
N LEU A 368 21.30 23.31 -22.43
CA LEU A 368 21.38 22.73 -21.08
C LEU A 368 21.35 21.19 -21.12
N PHE A 369 22.32 20.56 -20.47
CA PHE A 369 22.31 19.11 -20.28
C PHE A 369 21.73 18.76 -18.93
N ILE A 370 20.51 18.17 -18.93
CA ILE A 370 19.76 17.80 -17.73
C ILE A 370 20.26 16.44 -17.24
N ASN A 371 21.13 16.45 -16.25
CA ASN A 371 21.69 15.23 -15.65
C ASN A 371 21.01 14.83 -14.34
N GLN A 372 20.14 15.69 -13.79
CA GLN A 372 19.41 15.41 -12.55
C GLN A 372 17.91 15.62 -12.74
N ARG A 373 17.10 14.74 -12.14
CA ARG A 373 15.65 14.83 -12.20
C ARG A 373 15.14 16.10 -11.47
N GLY A 374 14.23 16.83 -12.11
CA GLY A 374 13.66 18.06 -11.53
C GLY A 374 14.58 19.28 -11.64
N MET A 375 15.66 19.19 -12.44
CA MET A 375 16.49 20.34 -12.74
C MET A 375 15.67 21.34 -13.56
N GLU A 376 15.49 22.57 -13.03
CA GLU A 376 14.81 23.64 -13.73
C GLU A 376 15.69 24.20 -14.86
N ILE A 377 15.07 24.55 -15.98
CA ILE A 377 15.78 25.19 -17.09
C ILE A 377 15.84 26.71 -16.78
N PRO A 378 17.04 27.27 -16.55
CA PRO A 378 17.21 28.70 -16.34
C PRO A 378 16.63 29.51 -17.50
N GLY A 379 16.14 30.73 -17.22
CA GLY A 379 15.48 31.57 -18.22
C GLY A 379 16.40 32.11 -19.32
N ASP A 380 17.72 32.02 -19.12
CA ASP A 380 18.77 32.37 -20.09
C ASP A 380 19.15 31.20 -21.00
N LYS A 381 18.56 30.01 -20.80
CA LYS A 381 18.82 28.83 -21.63
C LYS A 381 17.68 28.53 -22.60
N ASP A 382 18.04 28.06 -23.77
CA ASP A 382 17.08 27.70 -24.82
C ASP A 382 16.47 26.32 -24.52
N LYS A 383 15.15 26.32 -24.22
CA LYS A 383 14.40 25.08 -23.94
C LYS A 383 14.41 24.07 -25.08
N SER A 384 14.54 24.55 -26.36
CA SER A 384 14.61 23.68 -27.51
C SER A 384 15.96 22.95 -27.64
N LYS A 385 16.97 23.43 -26.91
CA LYS A 385 18.30 22.87 -26.79
C LYS A 385 18.59 22.26 -25.43
N ALA A 386 17.55 21.91 -24.70
CA ALA A 386 17.69 21.13 -23.45
C ALA A 386 17.66 19.64 -23.79
N VAL A 387 18.68 18.89 -23.35
CA VAL A 387 18.82 17.44 -23.57
C VAL A 387 18.85 16.74 -22.21
N ASP A 388 17.97 15.77 -22.01
CA ASP A 388 17.94 14.92 -20.80
C ASP A 388 18.90 13.73 -21.00
N VAL A 389 19.61 13.33 -19.96
CA VAL A 389 20.50 12.15 -19.97
C VAL A 389 19.76 10.83 -20.28
N ALA A 390 18.43 10.85 -20.25
CA ALA A 390 17.58 9.71 -20.58
C ALA A 390 17.25 9.62 -22.08
N ASP A 391 17.49 10.68 -22.86
CA ASP A 391 17.33 10.75 -24.31
C ASP A 391 18.61 10.26 -25.01
#